data_8e787c7d753f08c3b0a700b5f00e2616
#
_entry.id   8e787c7d753f08c3b0a700b5f00e2616
#
_cell.length_a   1.000
_cell.length_b   1.000
_cell.length_c   1.000
_cell.angle_alpha   90.00
_cell.angle_beta   90.00
_cell.angle_gamma   90.00
#
_symmetry.space_group_name_H-M   'P 1'
#
loop_
_entity.id
_entity.type
_entity.pdbx_description
1 polymer ?
#
loop_
_entity_poly.entity_id
_entity_poly.type
_entity_poly.pdbx_seq_one_letter_code
_entity_poly.pdbx_strand_id
1 'polypeptide(L)'
;MCRTILLGLIVLMVTVGRVKADEGMWLPILLKEQKFAEMRKKGLKLSAEEIYSVNQACLKDAIIGLVTEGPDNLRSFCSASFVSDQGLLITNFHCIMSYIERFSTPENDFLKYGYWASKKEEESLCRGLMVKQLIRMEDVTDRIMEGTEGLSGAEYSRKIDENGKKLAEEVTKGKNLEMRVQSLFANNQYIMSVYRLFKDVRMVAAPPMSISKFGGLSDNWSWPRHTGDFAFLRVYVKKMSLRPITRKMCRIRRRII
;
A
#
# COMPACT_ATOMS: atom_id res chain seq x y z
N MET A 1 -37.79 43.10 -9.63
CA MET A 1 -36.92 42.39 -8.66
C MET A 1 -36.83 40.86 -8.89
N CYS A 2 -37.93 40.12 -8.99
CA CYS A 2 -37.85 38.64 -9.14
C CYS A 2 -37.13 38.19 -10.44
N ARG A 3 -37.33 38.85 -11.58
CA ARG A 3 -36.69 38.49 -12.86
C ARG A 3 -35.17 38.71 -12.88
N THR A 4 -34.67 39.73 -12.21
CA THR A 4 -33.23 40.03 -12.10
C THR A 4 -32.54 39.06 -11.17
N ILE A 5 -33.18 38.61 -10.09
CA ILE A 5 -32.65 37.59 -9.17
C ILE A 5 -32.60 36.23 -9.87
N LEU A 6 -33.64 35.90 -10.67
CA LEU A 6 -33.66 34.63 -11.42
C LEU A 6 -32.57 34.56 -12.50
N LEU A 7 -32.36 35.68 -13.22
CA LEU A 7 -31.24 35.78 -14.19
C LEU A 7 -29.86 35.69 -13.51
N GLY A 8 -29.67 36.30 -12.34
CA GLY A 8 -28.45 36.19 -11.55
C GLY A 8 -28.18 34.78 -11.09
N LEU A 9 -29.18 34.03 -10.64
CA LEU A 9 -29.08 32.63 -10.26
C LEU A 9 -28.75 31.70 -11.45
N ILE A 10 -29.33 31.95 -12.63
CA ILE A 10 -29.05 31.19 -13.85
C ILE A 10 -27.63 31.45 -14.32
N VAL A 11 -27.13 32.69 -14.29
CA VAL A 11 -25.73 33.01 -14.62
C VAL A 11 -24.76 32.37 -13.63
N LEU A 12 -25.10 32.34 -12.33
CA LEU A 12 -24.26 31.66 -11.30
C LEU A 12 -24.20 30.15 -11.52
N MET A 13 -25.31 29.51 -11.94
CA MET A 13 -25.33 28.08 -12.26
C MET A 13 -24.55 27.75 -13.53
N VAL A 14 -24.44 28.62 -14.48
CA VAL A 14 -23.69 28.41 -15.74
C VAL A 14 -22.20 28.65 -15.56
N THR A 15 -21.81 29.48 -14.59
CA THR A 15 -20.39 29.77 -14.27
C THR A 15 -19.77 28.78 -13.29
N VAL A 16 -20.55 27.88 -12.67
CA VAL A 16 -19.96 26.73 -11.92
C VAL A 16 -19.39 25.79 -12.94
N GLY A 17 -18.15 26.05 -13.34
CA GLY A 17 -17.38 25.14 -14.17
C GLY A 17 -17.47 23.72 -13.57
N ARG A 18 -17.79 22.73 -14.39
CA ARG A 18 -17.82 21.33 -13.96
C ARG A 18 -16.42 20.98 -13.43
N VAL A 19 -16.27 21.01 -12.11
CA VAL A 19 -15.06 20.46 -11.46
C VAL A 19 -15.09 18.97 -11.76
N LYS A 20 -14.30 18.55 -12.75
CA LYS A 20 -14.03 17.13 -12.98
C LYS A 20 -13.04 16.69 -11.93
N ALA A 21 -13.53 15.99 -10.91
CA ALA A 21 -12.67 15.25 -10.03
C ALA A 21 -12.08 14.07 -10.80
N ASP A 22 -10.79 13.79 -10.56
CA ASP A 22 -10.16 12.58 -11.08
C ASP A 22 -10.63 11.39 -10.26
N GLU A 23 -11.06 10.34 -10.94
CA GLU A 23 -11.34 9.06 -10.31
C GLU A 23 -10.04 8.43 -9.83
N GLY A 24 -10.08 7.71 -8.72
CA GLY A 24 -8.94 7.04 -8.12
C GLY A 24 -9.08 5.54 -8.02
N MET A 25 -8.10 4.90 -7.35
CA MET A 25 -8.09 3.47 -7.04
C MET A 25 -8.09 2.53 -8.26
N TRP A 26 -7.39 2.92 -9.30
CA TRP A 26 -7.19 2.09 -10.49
C TRP A 26 -6.28 0.90 -10.20
N LEU A 27 -6.65 -0.29 -10.71
CA LEU A 27 -5.81 -1.48 -10.60
C LEU A 27 -4.54 -1.30 -11.43
N PRO A 28 -3.35 -1.44 -10.83
CA PRO A 28 -2.08 -1.26 -11.55
C PRO A 28 -1.93 -2.16 -12.78
N ILE A 29 -2.49 -3.37 -12.73
CA ILE A 29 -2.47 -4.32 -13.86
C ILE A 29 -3.27 -3.80 -15.07
N LEU A 30 -4.33 -3.02 -14.85
CA LEU A 30 -5.19 -2.47 -15.88
C LEU A 30 -4.87 -1.01 -16.23
N LEU A 31 -3.87 -0.42 -15.60
CA LEU A 31 -3.55 1.00 -15.74
C LEU A 31 -3.22 1.39 -17.18
N LYS A 32 -2.50 0.51 -17.91
CA LYS A 32 -2.05 0.75 -19.27
C LYS A 32 -3.23 0.97 -20.23
N GLU A 33 -4.27 0.15 -20.12
CA GLU A 33 -5.44 0.18 -20.97
C GLU A 33 -6.43 1.27 -20.57
N GLN A 34 -6.57 1.51 -19.26
CA GLN A 34 -7.67 2.32 -18.74
C GLN A 34 -7.35 3.80 -18.54
N LYS A 35 -6.16 4.12 -17.99
CA LYS A 35 -5.87 5.50 -17.54
C LYS A 35 -4.53 6.07 -17.99
N PHE A 36 -3.65 5.27 -18.52
CA PHE A 36 -2.30 5.71 -18.84
C PHE A 36 -2.26 6.90 -19.81
N ALA A 37 -3.11 6.91 -20.84
CA ALA A 37 -3.17 8.01 -21.79
C ALA A 37 -3.59 9.34 -21.15
N GLU A 38 -4.52 9.29 -20.20
CA GLU A 38 -4.96 10.48 -19.43
C GLU A 38 -3.84 10.96 -18.49
N MET A 39 -3.17 10.06 -17.79
CA MET A 39 -2.04 10.39 -16.91
C MET A 39 -0.89 11.03 -17.71
N ARG A 40 -0.63 10.56 -18.94
CA ARG A 40 0.35 11.17 -19.86
C ARG A 40 -0.02 12.60 -20.23
N LYS A 41 -1.29 12.87 -20.55
CA LYS A 41 -1.78 14.23 -20.85
C LYS A 41 -1.62 15.19 -19.64
N LYS A 42 -1.70 14.67 -18.42
CA LYS A 42 -1.49 15.43 -17.18
C LYS A 42 -0.01 15.57 -16.78
N GLY A 43 0.92 15.07 -17.60
CA GLY A 43 2.35 15.26 -17.41
C GLY A 43 3.10 14.06 -16.85
N LEU A 44 2.49 12.87 -16.74
CA LEU A 44 3.21 11.66 -16.32
C LEU A 44 4.35 11.35 -17.31
N LYS A 45 5.57 11.26 -16.79
CA LYS A 45 6.78 10.96 -17.58
C LYS A 45 7.19 9.48 -17.53
N LEU A 46 6.68 8.71 -16.54
CA LEU A 46 6.96 7.28 -16.44
C LEU A 46 6.22 6.49 -17.52
N SER A 47 6.79 5.36 -17.92
CA SER A 47 6.07 4.38 -18.74
C SER A 47 5.12 3.54 -17.88
N ALA A 48 4.18 2.84 -18.50
CA ALA A 48 3.28 1.93 -17.77
C ALA A 48 4.07 0.80 -17.11
N GLU A 49 5.12 0.29 -17.75
CA GLU A 49 6.00 -0.75 -17.23
C GLU A 49 6.91 -0.26 -16.09
N GLU A 50 7.25 1.03 -16.05
CA GLU A 50 7.95 1.63 -14.92
C GLU A 50 7.05 1.78 -13.68
N ILE A 51 5.73 1.87 -13.86
CA ILE A 51 4.75 1.90 -12.77
C ILE A 51 4.44 0.48 -12.30
N TYR A 52 4.07 -0.41 -13.22
CA TYR A 52 3.73 -1.80 -12.94
C TYR A 52 4.34 -2.74 -13.98
N SER A 53 5.11 -3.72 -13.52
CA SER A 53 5.63 -4.83 -14.33
C SER A 53 5.83 -6.07 -13.46
N VAL A 54 5.63 -7.25 -14.03
CA VAL A 54 6.00 -8.55 -13.43
C VAL A 54 7.37 -9.02 -13.89
N ASN A 55 7.87 -8.49 -15.00
CA ASN A 55 9.10 -8.93 -15.66
C ASN A 55 10.33 -8.10 -15.27
N GLN A 56 10.13 -6.91 -14.73
CA GLN A 56 11.21 -6.01 -14.34
C GLN A 56 10.87 -5.22 -13.08
N ALA A 57 11.89 -4.71 -12.40
CA ALA A 57 11.71 -3.81 -11.27
C ALA A 57 10.99 -2.52 -11.69
N CYS A 58 9.97 -2.12 -10.93
CA CYS A 58 9.11 -0.99 -11.22
C CYS A 58 8.62 -0.33 -9.91
N LEU A 59 7.88 0.75 -10.02
CA LEU A 59 7.44 1.57 -8.87
C LEU A 59 6.63 0.76 -7.84
N LYS A 60 5.79 -0.20 -8.27
CA LYS A 60 5.02 -1.05 -7.36
C LYS A 60 5.88 -1.79 -6.35
N ASP A 61 7.14 -2.14 -6.71
CA ASP A 61 8.02 -2.94 -5.86
C ASP A 61 8.51 -2.18 -4.62
N ALA A 62 8.44 -0.84 -4.68
CA ALA A 62 8.74 0.01 -3.53
C ALA A 62 7.61 0.08 -2.53
N ILE A 63 6.38 -0.04 -2.99
CA ILE A 63 5.20 0.12 -2.15
C ILE A 63 4.88 -1.21 -1.49
N ILE A 64 4.73 -1.16 -0.17
CA ILE A 64 4.52 -2.34 0.66
C ILE A 64 3.39 -2.12 1.66
N GLY A 65 2.82 -3.21 2.16
CA GLY A 65 1.85 -3.18 3.26
C GLY A 65 2.48 -3.61 4.57
N LEU A 66 2.13 -2.92 5.65
CA LEU A 66 2.37 -3.37 7.00
C LEU A 66 1.21 -4.27 7.43
N VAL A 67 1.52 -5.46 7.93
CA VAL A 67 0.54 -6.49 8.28
C VAL A 67 0.86 -7.13 9.62
N THR A 68 -0.18 -7.62 10.28
CA THR A 68 -0.09 -8.47 11.48
C THR A 68 -0.91 -9.74 11.26
N GLU A 69 -0.67 -10.77 12.06
CA GLU A 69 -1.54 -11.95 12.08
C GLU A 69 -2.93 -11.54 12.59
N GLY A 70 -3.96 -11.95 11.86
CA GLY A 70 -5.36 -11.88 12.27
C GLY A 70 -5.91 -13.30 12.51
N PRO A 71 -7.16 -13.43 12.98
CA PRO A 71 -7.75 -14.74 13.28
C PRO A 71 -7.72 -15.70 12.10
N ASP A 72 -8.06 -15.24 10.91
CA ASP A 72 -8.17 -16.08 9.71
C ASP A 72 -7.15 -15.74 8.63
N ASN A 73 -6.59 -14.53 8.66
CA ASN A 73 -5.73 -14.00 7.59
C ASN A 73 -4.79 -12.91 8.11
N LEU A 74 -3.79 -12.56 7.28
CA LEU A 74 -2.98 -11.37 7.52
C LEU A 74 -3.81 -10.09 7.40
N ARG A 75 -3.82 -9.29 8.47
CA ARG A 75 -4.50 -8.01 8.51
C ARG A 75 -3.54 -6.90 8.08
N SER A 76 -3.84 -6.27 6.94
CA SER A 76 -3.17 -5.02 6.54
C SER A 76 -3.74 -3.84 7.31
N PHE A 77 -2.89 -2.97 7.83
CA PHE A 77 -3.35 -1.81 8.58
C PHE A 77 -2.67 -0.50 8.13
N CYS A 78 -1.50 -0.57 7.52
CA CYS A 78 -0.77 0.59 7.01
C CYS A 78 0.00 0.25 5.74
N SER A 79 0.44 1.29 5.04
CA SER A 79 1.38 1.22 3.92
C SER A 79 2.73 1.81 4.32
N ALA A 80 3.77 1.41 3.57
CA ALA A 80 5.11 1.94 3.68
C ALA A 80 5.81 1.90 2.32
N SER A 81 6.99 2.46 2.24
CA SER A 81 7.81 2.42 1.01
C SER A 81 9.24 2.07 1.32
N PHE A 82 9.84 1.20 0.51
CA PHE A 82 11.29 1.02 0.50
C PHE A 82 11.99 2.28 0.03
N VAL A 83 12.97 2.75 0.79
CA VAL A 83 13.76 3.95 0.49
C VAL A 83 15.26 3.66 0.33
N SER A 84 15.70 2.42 0.58
CA SER A 84 17.08 1.98 0.33
C SER A 84 17.14 0.53 -0.17
N ASP A 85 18.29 0.14 -0.73
CA ASP A 85 18.62 -1.23 -1.13
C ASP A 85 18.99 -2.14 0.06
N GLN A 86 19.10 -1.57 1.23
CA GLN A 86 19.36 -2.30 2.48
C GLN A 86 18.09 -2.54 3.29
N GLY A 87 16.92 -2.53 2.66
CA GLY A 87 15.66 -2.83 3.29
C GLY A 87 15.09 -1.74 4.21
N LEU A 88 15.62 -0.51 4.15
CA LEU A 88 15.07 0.61 4.91
C LEU A 88 13.71 1.01 4.34
N LEU A 89 12.74 1.20 5.22
CA LEU A 89 11.37 1.58 4.93
C LEU A 89 11.03 2.92 5.57
N ILE A 90 10.16 3.69 4.92
CA ILE A 90 9.49 4.83 5.53
C ILE A 90 8.00 4.53 5.65
N THR A 91 7.42 4.86 6.79
CA THR A 91 5.98 4.78 7.08
C THR A 91 5.56 5.95 7.96
N ASN A 92 4.29 6.00 8.38
CA ASN A 92 3.83 6.98 9.33
C ASN A 92 4.13 6.56 10.78
N PHE A 93 4.34 7.53 11.66
CA PHE A 93 4.54 7.32 13.09
C PHE A 93 3.33 6.60 13.72
N HIS A 94 2.11 7.06 13.41
CA HIS A 94 0.89 6.47 13.97
C HIS A 94 0.74 4.98 13.61
N CYS A 95 1.33 4.51 12.52
CA CYS A 95 1.31 3.10 12.14
C CYS A 95 2.11 2.20 13.08
N ILE A 96 3.15 2.74 13.69
CA ILE A 96 4.05 1.98 14.59
C ILE A 96 4.03 2.48 16.03
N MET A 97 3.12 3.39 16.37
CA MET A 97 3.05 4.01 17.70
C MET A 97 2.97 2.97 18.82
N SER A 98 2.18 1.91 18.65
CA SER A 98 2.07 0.83 19.63
C SER A 98 3.38 0.05 19.86
N TYR A 99 4.29 0.03 18.90
CA TYR A 99 5.62 -0.55 19.07
C TYR A 99 6.54 0.41 19.81
N ILE A 100 6.46 1.71 19.52
CA ILE A 100 7.21 2.75 20.26
C ILE A 100 6.80 2.74 21.73
N GLU A 101 5.50 2.64 22.02
CA GLU A 101 4.96 2.50 23.39
C GLU A 101 5.54 1.28 24.10
N ARG A 102 5.57 0.11 23.45
CA ARG A 102 6.13 -1.13 24.02
C ARG A 102 7.63 -1.07 24.30
N PHE A 103 8.36 -0.27 23.55
CA PHE A 103 9.81 -0.11 23.72
C PHE A 103 10.16 1.00 24.72
N SER A 104 9.20 1.90 25.01
CA SER A 104 9.39 2.98 25.98
C SER A 104 9.39 2.43 27.39
N THR A 105 10.32 2.94 28.22
CA THR A 105 10.39 2.72 29.66
C THR A 105 10.48 4.07 30.37
N PRO A 106 10.31 4.14 31.70
CA PRO A 106 10.52 5.40 32.43
C PRO A 106 11.90 6.01 32.21
N GLU A 107 12.93 5.16 32.03
CA GLU A 107 14.33 5.59 31.82
C GLU A 107 14.59 5.96 30.35
N ASN A 108 13.84 5.37 29.42
CA ASN A 108 13.98 5.58 27.98
C ASN A 108 12.61 5.85 27.35
N ASP A 109 12.07 7.05 27.57
CA ASP A 109 10.77 7.47 27.03
C ASP A 109 10.90 7.84 25.55
N PHE A 110 10.76 6.84 24.68
CA PHE A 110 10.83 7.04 23.23
C PHE A 110 9.63 7.79 22.65
N LEU A 111 8.48 7.82 23.34
CA LEU A 111 7.37 8.67 22.94
C LEU A 111 7.71 10.15 23.11
N LYS A 112 8.40 10.49 24.20
CA LYS A 112 8.77 11.88 24.53
C LYS A 112 10.00 12.38 23.76
N TYR A 113 11.04 11.54 23.64
CA TYR A 113 12.33 11.95 23.10
C TYR A 113 12.62 11.43 21.69
N GLY A 114 11.75 10.56 21.16
CA GLY A 114 12.00 9.85 19.91
C GLY A 114 12.97 8.68 20.07
N TYR A 115 13.12 7.90 19.01
CA TYR A 115 14.02 6.76 18.94
C TYR A 115 14.87 6.86 17.66
N TRP A 116 16.18 6.71 17.79
CA TRP A 116 17.13 6.78 16.69
C TRP A 116 18.24 5.76 16.89
N ALA A 117 18.19 4.64 16.17
CA ALA A 117 19.25 3.65 16.16
C ALA A 117 20.47 4.19 15.39
N SER A 118 21.61 4.30 16.04
CA SER A 118 22.86 4.75 15.42
C SER A 118 23.56 3.64 14.62
N LYS A 119 23.26 2.38 14.94
CA LYS A 119 23.78 1.19 14.28
C LYS A 119 22.73 0.07 14.27
N LYS A 120 22.95 -0.93 13.38
CA LYS A 120 21.95 -2.00 13.14
C LYS A 120 21.64 -2.86 14.37
N GLU A 121 22.59 -2.99 15.28
CA GLU A 121 22.45 -3.75 16.52
C GLU A 121 21.47 -3.10 17.51
N GLU A 122 21.25 -1.81 17.38
CA GLU A 122 20.29 -1.05 18.18
C GLU A 122 18.87 -1.09 17.61
N GLU A 123 18.70 -1.54 16.35
CA GLU A 123 17.36 -1.62 15.74
C GLU A 123 16.47 -2.64 16.46
N SER A 124 15.32 -2.18 16.97
CA SER A 124 14.44 -2.95 17.85
C SER A 124 13.44 -3.81 17.07
N LEU A 125 13.39 -5.12 17.35
CA LEU A 125 12.51 -6.07 16.68
C LEU A 125 11.02 -5.79 17.00
N CYS A 126 10.24 -5.43 16.01
CA CYS A 126 8.79 -5.24 16.09
C CYS A 126 8.08 -6.60 16.00
N ARG A 127 7.98 -7.33 17.13
CA ARG A 127 7.39 -8.67 17.18
C ARG A 127 5.94 -8.67 16.68
N GLY A 128 5.61 -9.61 15.78
CA GLY A 128 4.29 -9.72 15.18
C GLY A 128 4.03 -8.76 14.01
N LEU A 129 4.93 -7.79 13.76
CA LEU A 129 4.89 -6.96 12.57
C LEU A 129 5.51 -7.71 11.39
N MET A 130 4.82 -7.71 10.27
CA MET A 130 5.33 -8.23 9.01
C MET A 130 5.14 -7.19 7.91
N VAL A 131 5.95 -7.32 6.86
CA VAL A 131 5.86 -6.52 5.65
C VAL A 131 5.46 -7.42 4.49
N LYS A 132 4.45 -7.00 3.72
CA LYS A 132 4.08 -7.66 2.47
C LYS A 132 4.40 -6.79 1.26
N GLN A 133 5.08 -7.38 0.27
CA GLN A 133 5.45 -6.75 -0.99
C GLN A 133 4.69 -7.43 -2.13
N LEU A 134 3.96 -6.65 -2.93
CA LEU A 134 3.28 -7.17 -4.11
C LEU A 134 4.29 -7.63 -5.17
N ILE A 135 4.26 -8.93 -5.50
CA ILE A 135 5.09 -9.50 -6.57
C ILE A 135 4.38 -9.37 -7.91
N ARG A 136 3.12 -9.88 -7.99
CA ARG A 136 2.32 -9.87 -9.21
C ARG A 136 0.83 -9.84 -8.90
N MET A 137 0.08 -9.35 -9.87
CA MET A 137 -1.36 -9.51 -9.98
C MET A 137 -1.66 -10.28 -11.27
N GLU A 138 -2.74 -11.06 -11.25
CA GLU A 138 -3.15 -11.90 -12.37
C GLU A 138 -4.67 -12.04 -12.37
N ASP A 139 -5.29 -11.94 -13.55
CA ASP A 139 -6.70 -12.28 -13.71
C ASP A 139 -6.83 -13.80 -13.66
N VAL A 140 -7.62 -14.28 -12.71
CA VAL A 140 -7.85 -15.72 -12.47
C VAL A 140 -9.32 -16.06 -12.55
N THR A 141 -10.11 -15.22 -13.22
CA THR A 141 -11.57 -15.35 -13.29
C THR A 141 -11.98 -16.73 -13.78
N ASP A 142 -11.42 -17.20 -14.90
CA ASP A 142 -11.75 -18.51 -15.47
C ASP A 142 -11.44 -19.67 -14.48
N ARG A 143 -10.31 -19.57 -13.77
CA ARG A 143 -9.89 -20.59 -12.81
C ARG A 143 -10.76 -20.61 -11.54
N ILE A 144 -11.19 -19.44 -11.09
CA ILE A 144 -12.06 -19.32 -9.90
C ILE A 144 -13.49 -19.74 -10.23
N MET A 145 -13.97 -19.45 -11.44
CA MET A 145 -15.32 -19.77 -11.88
C MET A 145 -15.46 -21.16 -12.50
N GLU A 146 -14.39 -21.94 -12.62
CA GLU A 146 -14.43 -23.30 -13.18
C GLU A 146 -15.43 -24.19 -12.44
N GLY A 147 -16.40 -24.77 -13.22
CA GLY A 147 -17.44 -25.65 -12.69
C GLY A 147 -18.48 -24.96 -11.82
N THR A 148 -18.70 -23.65 -12.04
CA THR A 148 -19.78 -22.90 -11.37
C THR A 148 -21.05 -22.74 -12.23
N GLU A 149 -21.04 -23.23 -13.47
CA GLU A 149 -22.15 -23.12 -14.40
C GLU A 149 -23.41 -23.80 -13.82
N GLY A 150 -24.51 -23.05 -13.78
CA GLY A 150 -25.78 -23.53 -13.23
C GLY A 150 -25.86 -23.56 -11.70
N LEU A 151 -24.77 -23.29 -10.96
CA LEU A 151 -24.81 -23.20 -9.51
C LEU A 151 -25.31 -21.83 -9.06
N SER A 152 -25.93 -21.77 -7.90
CA SER A 152 -26.43 -20.54 -7.28
C SER A 152 -26.31 -20.54 -5.76
N GLY A 153 -26.41 -19.37 -5.14
CA GLY A 153 -26.45 -19.24 -3.69
C GLY A 153 -25.24 -19.88 -2.98
N ALA A 154 -25.52 -20.73 -1.99
CA ALA A 154 -24.47 -21.33 -1.15
C ALA A 154 -23.59 -22.34 -1.92
N GLU A 155 -24.12 -23.04 -2.92
CA GLU A 155 -23.31 -23.97 -3.72
C GLU A 155 -22.31 -23.25 -4.60
N TYR A 156 -22.73 -22.17 -5.24
CA TYR A 156 -21.84 -21.28 -5.99
C TYR A 156 -20.71 -20.77 -5.10
N SER A 157 -21.04 -20.21 -3.94
CA SER A 157 -20.04 -19.66 -3.03
C SER A 157 -19.05 -20.72 -2.56
N ARG A 158 -19.52 -21.92 -2.23
CA ARG A 158 -18.66 -23.03 -1.82
C ARG A 158 -17.69 -23.43 -2.92
N LYS A 159 -18.15 -23.49 -4.18
CA LYS A 159 -17.31 -23.85 -5.32
C LYS A 159 -16.23 -22.81 -5.57
N ILE A 160 -16.55 -21.52 -5.50
CA ILE A 160 -15.59 -20.40 -5.57
C ILE A 160 -14.51 -20.52 -4.48
N ASP A 161 -14.92 -20.81 -3.24
CA ASP A 161 -13.99 -20.97 -2.11
C ASP A 161 -13.07 -22.19 -2.29
N GLU A 162 -13.58 -23.31 -2.79
CA GLU A 162 -12.81 -24.51 -3.11
C GLU A 162 -11.76 -24.24 -4.18
N ASN A 163 -12.15 -23.60 -5.29
CA ASN A 163 -11.25 -23.24 -6.36
C ASN A 163 -10.18 -22.23 -5.88
N GLY A 164 -10.58 -21.26 -5.03
CA GLY A 164 -9.67 -20.31 -4.41
C GLY A 164 -8.62 -20.97 -3.50
N LYS A 165 -9.02 -21.93 -2.66
CA LYS A 165 -8.13 -22.72 -1.80
C LYS A 165 -7.14 -23.55 -2.63
N LYS A 166 -7.63 -24.25 -3.65
CA LYS A 166 -6.77 -25.03 -4.57
C LYS A 166 -5.71 -24.17 -5.24
N LEU A 167 -6.12 -23.00 -5.73
CA LEU A 167 -5.21 -22.03 -6.33
C LEU A 167 -4.17 -21.50 -5.31
N ALA A 168 -4.62 -21.25 -4.06
CA ALA A 168 -3.73 -20.77 -3.01
C ALA A 168 -2.63 -21.80 -2.68
N GLU A 169 -3.00 -23.06 -2.52
CA GLU A 169 -2.06 -24.15 -2.28
C GLU A 169 -1.02 -24.27 -3.41
N GLU A 170 -1.45 -24.23 -4.65
CA GLU A 170 -0.58 -24.30 -5.83
C GLU A 170 0.46 -23.16 -5.86
N VAL A 171 0.01 -21.93 -5.58
CA VAL A 171 0.85 -20.73 -5.68
C VAL A 171 1.81 -20.59 -4.49
N THR A 172 1.37 -20.95 -3.27
CA THR A 172 2.11 -20.66 -2.03
C THR A 172 2.90 -21.85 -1.48
N LYS A 173 2.60 -23.09 -1.91
CA LYS A 173 3.21 -24.31 -1.38
C LYS A 173 4.75 -24.24 -1.39
N GLY A 174 5.34 -24.42 -0.21
CA GLY A 174 6.81 -24.40 -0.02
C GLY A 174 7.49 -23.04 -0.22
N LYS A 175 6.72 -21.95 -0.29
CA LYS A 175 7.25 -20.59 -0.51
C LYS A 175 6.78 -19.66 0.61
N ASN A 176 7.62 -18.66 0.93
CA ASN A 176 7.23 -17.59 1.87
C ASN A 176 6.40 -16.52 1.12
N LEU A 177 5.24 -16.96 0.60
CA LEU A 177 4.32 -16.15 -0.16
C LEU A 177 2.94 -16.16 0.51
N GLU A 178 2.23 -15.06 0.36
CA GLU A 178 0.79 -14.93 0.61
C GLU A 178 0.07 -14.74 -0.72
N MET A 179 -1.08 -15.35 -0.88
CA MET A 179 -1.94 -15.16 -2.03
C MET A 179 -3.31 -14.69 -1.55
N ARG A 180 -3.86 -13.72 -2.26
CA ARG A 180 -5.23 -13.23 -2.02
C ARG A 180 -5.95 -13.13 -3.35
N VAL A 181 -7.15 -13.69 -3.43
CA VAL A 181 -8.08 -13.46 -4.53
C VAL A 181 -9.09 -12.41 -4.09
N GLN A 182 -9.34 -11.45 -4.94
CA GLN A 182 -10.31 -10.39 -4.72
C GLN A 182 -11.33 -10.39 -5.86
N SER A 183 -12.60 -10.47 -5.49
CA SER A 183 -13.70 -10.32 -6.45
C SER A 183 -13.93 -8.83 -6.77
N LEU A 184 -14.20 -8.55 -8.02
CA LEU A 184 -14.49 -7.22 -8.55
C LEU A 184 -15.77 -7.25 -9.37
N PHE A 185 -16.36 -6.06 -9.58
CA PHE A 185 -17.53 -5.87 -10.44
C PHE A 185 -18.67 -6.85 -10.13
N ALA A 186 -19.05 -6.91 -8.84
CA ALA A 186 -20.11 -7.81 -8.35
C ALA A 186 -19.86 -9.30 -8.70
N ASN A 187 -18.61 -9.78 -8.49
CA ASN A 187 -18.14 -11.15 -8.75
C ASN A 187 -18.03 -11.54 -10.23
N ASN A 188 -17.97 -10.56 -11.15
CA ASN A 188 -17.74 -10.83 -12.56
C ASN A 188 -16.26 -10.96 -12.92
N GLN A 189 -15.35 -10.58 -12.02
CA GLN A 189 -13.91 -10.68 -12.22
C GLN A 189 -13.21 -11.05 -10.92
N TYR A 190 -12.18 -11.90 -11.00
CA TYR A 190 -11.37 -12.31 -9.86
C TYR A 190 -9.90 -12.03 -10.14
N ILE A 191 -9.30 -11.14 -9.33
CA ILE A 191 -7.88 -10.80 -9.43
C ILE A 191 -7.11 -11.44 -8.29
N MET A 192 -6.14 -12.27 -8.64
CA MET A 192 -5.17 -12.83 -7.71
C MET A 192 -4.04 -11.84 -7.49
N SER A 193 -3.70 -11.59 -6.24
CA SER A 193 -2.51 -10.84 -5.83
C SER A 193 -1.58 -11.76 -5.04
N VAL A 194 -0.32 -11.83 -5.46
CA VAL A 194 0.71 -12.64 -4.79
C VAL A 194 1.71 -11.71 -4.12
N TYR A 195 1.95 -11.95 -2.82
CA TYR A 195 2.82 -11.13 -1.98
C TYR A 195 3.98 -11.95 -1.43
N ARG A 196 5.14 -11.33 -1.32
CA ARG A 196 6.26 -11.80 -0.51
C ARG A 196 6.13 -11.25 0.89
N LEU A 197 6.37 -12.11 1.90
CA LEU A 197 6.34 -11.72 3.31
C LEU A 197 7.75 -11.56 3.86
N PHE A 198 7.95 -10.52 4.66
CA PHE A 198 9.14 -10.30 5.47
C PHE A 198 8.70 -10.29 6.94
N LYS A 199 9.28 -11.19 7.74
CA LYS A 199 8.88 -11.43 9.15
C LYS A 199 9.82 -10.79 10.17
N ASP A 200 11.07 -10.48 9.81
CA ASP A 200 12.01 -9.75 10.67
C ASP A 200 11.96 -8.27 10.27
N VAL A 201 11.16 -7.52 11.02
CA VAL A 201 10.95 -6.07 10.83
C VAL A 201 11.39 -5.36 12.09
N ARG A 202 12.28 -4.38 11.97
CA ARG A 202 12.85 -3.66 13.10
C ARG A 202 12.61 -2.16 12.98
N MET A 203 12.39 -1.52 14.12
CA MET A 203 12.32 -0.08 14.23
C MET A 203 13.73 0.52 14.16
N VAL A 204 13.90 1.49 13.27
CA VAL A 204 15.16 2.21 13.04
C VAL A 204 15.10 3.60 13.66
N ALA A 205 13.99 4.31 13.40
CA ALA A 205 13.83 5.66 13.93
C ALA A 205 12.36 6.06 13.98
N ALA A 206 12.04 6.88 14.97
CA ALA A 206 10.77 7.57 15.11
C ALA A 206 10.98 8.90 15.84
N PRO A 207 10.45 10.03 15.34
CA PRO A 207 10.55 11.31 16.04
C PRO A 207 9.72 11.31 17.32
N PRO A 208 9.90 12.29 18.21
CA PRO A 208 9.05 12.49 19.36
C PRO A 208 7.57 12.63 18.98
N MET A 209 6.66 12.15 19.85
CA MET A 209 5.22 12.26 19.63
C MET A 209 4.76 13.72 19.51
N SER A 210 5.42 14.65 20.17
CA SER A 210 5.15 16.10 20.08
C SER A 210 5.31 16.65 18.64
N ILE A 211 6.18 16.04 17.84
CA ILE A 211 6.37 16.39 16.43
C ILE A 211 5.43 15.56 15.55
N SER A 212 5.31 14.26 15.85
CA SER A 212 4.53 13.32 15.04
C SER A 212 3.02 13.56 15.10
N LYS A 213 2.52 14.10 16.20
CA LYS A 213 1.12 14.48 16.41
C LYS A 213 0.93 15.98 16.61
N PHE A 214 1.84 16.80 16.13
CA PHE A 214 1.73 18.24 16.24
C PHE A 214 0.41 18.74 15.62
N GLY A 215 -0.32 19.62 16.34
CA GLY A 215 -1.62 20.13 15.91
C GLY A 215 -2.80 19.14 16.04
N GLY A 216 -2.55 17.89 16.44
CA GLY A 216 -3.57 16.87 16.66
C GLY A 216 -4.42 16.58 15.41
N LEU A 217 -5.72 16.31 15.62
CA LEU A 217 -6.65 16.01 14.52
C LEU A 217 -6.92 17.23 13.63
N SER A 218 -6.88 18.44 14.17
CA SER A 218 -7.15 19.67 13.42
C SER A 218 -6.14 19.92 12.33
N ASP A 219 -4.85 19.62 12.59
CA ASP A 219 -3.76 19.85 11.64
C ASP A 219 -3.85 18.93 10.40
N ASN A 220 -4.51 17.75 10.53
CA ASN A 220 -4.73 16.85 9.40
C ASN A 220 -5.63 17.46 8.30
N TRP A 221 -6.43 18.45 8.63
CA TRP A 221 -7.38 19.12 7.73
C TRP A 221 -6.96 20.53 7.35
N SER A 222 -5.84 21.00 7.90
CA SER A 222 -5.31 22.35 7.68
C SER A 222 -4.10 22.33 6.73
N TRP A 223 -3.91 23.41 6.02
CA TRP A 223 -2.73 23.66 5.18
C TRP A 223 -2.15 25.05 5.52
N PRO A 224 -0.82 25.20 5.66
CA PRO A 224 0.22 24.14 5.58
C PRO A 224 0.19 23.20 6.79
N ARG A 225 0.68 21.97 6.60
CA ARG A 225 0.83 20.98 7.67
C ARG A 225 2.18 21.12 8.35
N HIS A 226 2.18 21.02 9.69
CA HIS A 226 3.38 21.10 10.52
C HIS A 226 3.71 19.78 11.22
N THR A 227 2.87 18.75 11.05
CA THR A 227 3.04 17.42 11.65
C THR A 227 4.13 16.63 10.94
N GLY A 228 5.09 16.09 11.70
CA GLY A 228 6.12 15.17 11.24
C GLY A 228 5.74 13.70 11.48
N ASP A 229 4.62 13.24 10.91
CA ASP A 229 4.10 11.89 11.09
C ASP A 229 4.86 10.88 10.22
N PHE A 230 6.08 10.56 10.60
CA PHE A 230 6.92 9.59 9.90
C PHE A 230 7.66 8.66 10.86
N ALA A 231 8.06 7.49 10.37
CA ALA A 231 8.95 6.58 11.07
C ALA A 231 9.74 5.73 10.07
N PHE A 232 10.88 5.20 10.51
CA PHE A 232 11.70 4.31 9.72
C PHE A 232 11.74 2.92 10.34
N LEU A 233 11.56 1.92 9.48
CA LEU A 233 11.72 0.51 9.77
C LEU A 233 12.76 -0.10 8.85
N ARG A 234 13.22 -1.31 9.17
CA ARG A 234 14.06 -2.12 8.28
C ARG A 234 13.60 -3.56 8.26
N VAL A 235 13.57 -4.17 7.07
CA VAL A 235 13.39 -5.61 6.94
C VAL A 235 14.73 -6.32 6.88
N TYR A 236 14.82 -7.46 7.57
CA TYR A 236 15.95 -8.35 7.55
C TYR A 236 15.58 -9.67 6.87
N VAL A 237 16.47 -10.17 6.02
CA VAL A 237 16.31 -11.45 5.33
C VAL A 237 17.52 -12.32 5.57
N LYS A 238 17.32 -13.54 6.07
CA LYS A 238 18.37 -14.54 6.16
C LYS A 238 18.75 -14.98 4.73
N LYS A 239 19.94 -14.57 4.26
CA LYS A 239 20.61 -15.08 3.03
C LYS A 239 19.79 -15.04 1.71
N MET A 240 18.80 -14.16 1.54
CA MET A 240 18.22 -13.94 0.22
C MET A 240 18.64 -12.55 -0.26
N SER A 241 19.35 -12.49 -1.40
CA SER A 241 19.58 -11.21 -2.05
C SER A 241 18.21 -10.55 -2.31
N LEU A 242 17.94 -9.47 -1.61
CA LEU A 242 16.98 -8.50 -2.11
C LEU A 242 17.49 -8.21 -3.53
N ARG A 243 16.79 -8.68 -4.56
CA ARG A 243 17.14 -8.25 -5.92
C ARG A 243 17.23 -6.74 -5.84
N PRO A 244 18.23 -6.11 -6.45
CA PRO A 244 18.45 -4.68 -6.32
C PRO A 244 17.28 -3.91 -6.92
N ILE A 245 16.20 -3.84 -6.13
CA ILE A 245 15.00 -3.04 -6.40
C ILE A 245 15.43 -1.58 -6.62
N THR A 246 16.54 -1.17 -6.04
CA THR A 246 16.86 0.21 -5.72
C THR A 246 17.73 0.94 -6.72
N ARG A 247 18.66 0.31 -7.43
CA ARG A 247 19.44 1.05 -8.44
C ARG A 247 18.57 1.59 -9.57
N LYS A 248 17.57 0.83 -10.00
CA LYS A 248 16.65 1.25 -11.06
C LYS A 248 15.60 2.22 -10.52
N MET A 249 15.15 2.05 -9.27
CA MET A 249 14.22 2.95 -8.58
C MET A 249 14.85 4.30 -8.24
N CYS A 250 16.12 4.33 -7.83
CA CYS A 250 16.86 5.60 -7.68
C CYS A 250 16.95 6.37 -9.01
N ARG A 251 17.00 5.69 -10.16
CA ARG A 251 16.91 6.33 -11.48
C ARG A 251 15.50 6.82 -11.79
N ILE A 252 14.46 6.07 -11.42
CA ILE A 252 13.06 6.48 -11.56
C ILE A 252 12.79 7.71 -10.69
N ARG A 253 13.24 7.71 -9.43
CA ARG A 253 13.11 8.86 -8.51
C ARG A 253 13.73 10.15 -9.06
N ARG A 254 14.89 10.08 -9.73
CA ARG A 254 15.53 11.25 -10.38
C ARG A 254 14.75 11.82 -11.58
N ARG A 255 13.72 11.11 -12.07
CA ARG A 255 12.86 11.58 -13.16
C ARG A 255 11.53 12.15 -12.67
N ILE A 256 11.19 11.96 -11.38
CA ILE A 256 9.94 12.43 -10.75
C ILE A 256 10.16 13.80 -10.07
N ILE A 257 11.40 14.12 -9.69
CA ILE A 257 11.82 15.42 -9.15
C ILE A 257 12.51 16.20 -10.29
#